data_de889162ee39c795d7d2142533feab50
#
_entry.id   de889162ee39c795d7d2142533feab50
#
_cell.length_a   1.000
_cell.length_b   1.000
_cell.length_c   1.000
_cell.angle_alpha   90.00
_cell.angle_beta   90.00
_cell.angle_gamma   90.00
#
_symmetry.space_group_name_H-M   'P 1'
#
loop_
_entity.id
_entity.type
_entity.pdbx_description
1 polymer ?
#
loop_
_entity_poly.entity_id
_entity_poly.type
_entity_poly.pdbx_seq_one_letter_code
_entity_poly.pdbx_strand_id
1 'polypeptide(L)'
;MDSPIYHLEGVVKAKTEDMEDFVGPLDLILHLLSKNKMEIKDIQISLILDQYLAWMAARKEMDLEVASEFVTMASQLVYIKTRMLLSIHDEEALSEMEQLIASLEEHQRNENYLKIKEITPLLDRRYSYGRDFITKVPETIQPDRTYAMSTTGRT
;
A
#
# COMPACT_ATOMS: atom_id res chain seq x y z
N MET A 1 0.39 -6.58 -22.36
CA MET A 1 -0.87 -7.18 -21.94
C MET A 1 -1.46 -6.30 -20.88
N ASP A 2 -2.48 -5.59 -21.23
CA ASP A 2 -3.21 -4.78 -20.28
C ASP A 2 -3.94 -5.72 -19.33
N SER A 3 -3.59 -5.64 -18.04
CA SER A 3 -4.39 -6.32 -17.02
C SER A 3 -5.79 -5.77 -17.09
N PRO A 4 -6.83 -6.60 -17.30
CA PRO A 4 -8.17 -6.09 -17.35
C PRO A 4 -8.51 -5.42 -16.02
N ILE A 5 -8.76 -4.14 -16.07
CA ILE A 5 -9.35 -3.40 -14.96
C ILE A 5 -10.81 -3.82 -14.92
N TYR A 6 -11.17 -4.61 -13.95
CA TYR A 6 -12.54 -5.06 -13.78
C TYR A 6 -13.38 -3.95 -13.17
N HIS A 7 -14.08 -3.22 -14.01
CA HIS A 7 -15.10 -2.29 -13.57
C HIS A 7 -16.33 -3.08 -13.14
N LEU A 8 -16.63 -3.05 -11.86
CA LEU A 8 -17.87 -3.57 -11.34
C LEU A 8 -18.99 -2.55 -11.61
N GLU A 9 -19.38 -2.44 -12.88
CA GLU A 9 -20.54 -1.64 -13.26
C GLU A 9 -21.83 -2.35 -12.86
N GLY A 10 -22.63 -1.74 -12.05
CA GLY A 10 -23.99 -2.19 -11.79
C GLY A 10 -24.49 -2.15 -10.38
N VAL A 11 -23.77 -1.59 -9.46
CA VAL A 11 -24.28 -1.45 -8.10
C VAL A 11 -24.87 -0.06 -7.89
N VAL A 12 -26.15 -0.09 -7.57
CA VAL A 12 -26.95 1.01 -7.01
C VAL A 12 -26.04 2.04 -6.33
N LYS A 13 -26.21 3.28 -6.73
CA LYS A 13 -25.60 4.49 -6.18
C LYS A 13 -25.84 4.63 -4.65
N ALA A 14 -25.31 3.71 -3.88
CA ALA A 14 -24.95 4.00 -2.52
C ALA A 14 -23.52 4.52 -2.63
N LYS A 15 -23.39 5.82 -2.60
CA LYS A 15 -22.15 6.55 -2.53
C LYS A 15 -21.50 6.26 -1.18
N THR A 16 -20.95 5.08 -1.07
CA THR A 16 -19.99 4.75 -0.02
C THR A 16 -18.62 4.92 -0.63
N GLU A 17 -17.82 5.75 -0.01
CA GLU A 17 -16.45 6.12 -0.40
C GLU A 17 -15.48 4.93 -0.50
N ASP A 18 -15.98 3.71 -0.37
CA ASP A 18 -15.23 2.46 -0.33
C ASP A 18 -15.32 1.61 -1.61
N MET A 19 -15.75 2.19 -2.73
CA MET A 19 -15.77 1.46 -4.00
C MET A 19 -14.46 1.68 -4.78
N GLU A 20 -13.37 1.19 -4.22
CA GLU A 20 -12.13 1.07 -4.96
C GLU A 20 -12.25 -0.12 -5.93
N ASP A 21 -11.85 0.11 -7.17
CA ASP A 21 -11.73 -0.95 -8.18
C ASP A 21 -10.51 -1.80 -7.84
N PHE A 22 -10.71 -2.99 -7.30
CA PHE A 22 -9.63 -3.91 -6.99
C PHE A 22 -9.20 -4.66 -8.24
N VAL A 23 -7.90 -4.68 -8.49
CA VAL A 23 -7.30 -5.41 -9.63
C VAL A 23 -7.37 -6.92 -9.42
N GLY A 24 -7.52 -7.40 -8.20
CA GLY A 24 -7.60 -8.81 -7.89
C GLY A 24 -7.79 -9.08 -6.39
N PRO A 25 -7.86 -10.35 -6.00
CA PRO A 25 -8.10 -10.74 -4.61
C PRO A 25 -7.00 -10.32 -3.64
N LEU A 26 -5.74 -10.29 -4.07
CA LEU A 26 -4.63 -9.82 -3.23
C LEU A 26 -4.76 -8.34 -2.91
N ASP A 27 -5.20 -7.54 -3.86
CA ASP A 27 -5.47 -6.11 -3.70
C ASP A 27 -6.57 -5.86 -2.67
N LEU A 28 -7.64 -6.63 -2.73
CA LEU A 28 -8.72 -6.60 -1.74
C LEU A 28 -8.20 -6.93 -0.34
N ILE A 29 -7.39 -7.98 -0.21
CA ILE A 29 -6.83 -8.37 1.09
C ILE A 29 -5.92 -7.25 1.65
N LEU A 30 -5.07 -6.65 0.82
CA LEU A 30 -4.24 -5.51 1.23
C LEU A 30 -5.09 -4.32 1.68
N HIS A 31 -6.18 -4.03 0.99
CA HIS A 31 -7.13 -2.99 1.39
C HIS A 31 -7.78 -3.29 2.75
N LEU A 32 -8.21 -4.53 2.97
CA LEU A 32 -8.78 -4.95 4.25
C LEU A 32 -7.76 -4.88 5.39
N LEU A 33 -6.51 -5.26 5.15
CA LEU A 33 -5.42 -5.10 6.11
C LEU A 33 -5.20 -3.64 6.48
N SER A 34 -5.16 -2.76 5.49
CA SER A 34 -5.02 -1.31 5.69
C SER A 34 -6.19 -0.74 6.48
N LYS A 35 -7.43 -1.12 6.14
CA LYS A 35 -8.64 -0.70 6.83
C LYS A 35 -8.65 -1.08 8.32
N ASN A 36 -8.11 -2.25 8.64
CA ASN A 36 -8.01 -2.75 10.01
C ASN A 36 -6.69 -2.35 10.70
N LYS A 37 -5.85 -1.54 10.06
CA LYS A 37 -4.54 -1.13 10.55
C LYS A 37 -3.65 -2.31 10.94
N MET A 38 -3.68 -3.34 10.13
CA MET A 38 -2.93 -4.58 10.27
C MET A 38 -1.75 -4.59 9.31
N GLU A 39 -0.60 -5.07 9.77
CA GLU A 39 0.52 -5.39 8.91
C GLU A 39 0.34 -6.76 8.26
N ILE A 40 0.96 -6.98 7.09
CA ILE A 40 0.87 -8.25 6.36
C ILE A 40 1.35 -9.42 7.23
N LYS A 41 2.43 -9.22 7.98
CA LYS A 41 3.02 -10.26 8.85
C LYS A 41 2.13 -10.64 10.03
N ASP A 42 1.29 -9.72 10.47
CA ASP A 42 0.39 -9.88 11.63
C ASP A 42 -1.05 -10.16 11.20
N ILE A 43 -1.25 -10.68 10.01
CA ILE A 43 -2.57 -10.95 9.44
C ILE A 43 -3.41 -11.87 10.33
N GLN A 44 -4.58 -11.39 10.71
CA GLN A 44 -5.59 -12.17 11.41
C GLN A 44 -6.56 -12.79 10.41
N ILE A 45 -6.32 -14.03 10.04
CA ILE A 45 -7.06 -14.72 8.96
C ILE A 45 -8.56 -14.74 9.22
N SER A 46 -9.01 -14.97 10.45
CA SER A 46 -10.42 -15.02 10.77
C SER A 46 -11.15 -13.71 10.45
N LEU A 47 -10.57 -12.59 10.86
CA LEU A 47 -11.13 -11.27 10.62
C LEU A 47 -11.13 -10.90 9.14
N ILE A 48 -10.01 -11.14 8.47
CA ILE A 48 -9.87 -10.85 7.04
C ILE A 48 -10.81 -11.73 6.22
N LEU A 49 -10.93 -13.00 6.53
CA LEU A 49 -11.86 -13.90 5.84
C LEU A 49 -13.32 -13.43 6.01
N ASP A 50 -13.73 -13.07 7.21
CA ASP A 50 -15.10 -12.62 7.47
C ASP A 50 -15.43 -11.35 6.66
N GLN A 51 -14.52 -10.40 6.61
CA GLN A 51 -14.67 -9.18 5.82
C GLN A 51 -14.59 -9.44 4.31
N TYR A 52 -13.75 -10.37 3.89
CA TYR A 52 -13.61 -10.79 2.50
C TYR A 52 -14.91 -11.42 1.98
N LEU A 53 -15.49 -12.33 2.76
CA LEU A 53 -16.77 -12.98 2.43
C LEU A 53 -17.93 -11.97 2.44
N ALA A 54 -17.94 -11.04 3.38
CA ALA A 54 -18.94 -9.96 3.42
C ALA A 54 -18.85 -9.06 2.18
N TRP A 55 -17.63 -8.75 1.75
CA TRP A 55 -17.39 -7.99 0.51
C TRP A 55 -17.92 -8.74 -0.71
N MET A 56 -17.62 -10.05 -0.82
CA MET A 56 -18.14 -10.87 -1.91
C MET A 56 -19.65 -10.98 -1.91
N ALA A 57 -20.28 -11.15 -0.75
CA ALA A 57 -21.73 -11.25 -0.61
C ALA A 57 -22.45 -9.95 -0.99
N ALA A 58 -21.81 -8.81 -0.82
CA ALA A 58 -22.34 -7.51 -1.23
C ALA A 58 -22.32 -7.30 -2.75
N ARG A 59 -21.59 -8.11 -3.49
CA ARG A 59 -21.47 -8.06 -4.95
C ARG A 59 -22.49 -9.01 -5.58
N LYS A 60 -23.51 -8.46 -6.21
CA LYS A 60 -24.59 -9.28 -6.83
C LYS A 60 -24.22 -9.79 -8.22
N GLU A 61 -23.38 -9.04 -8.93
CA GLU A 61 -22.97 -9.36 -10.29
C GLU A 61 -21.46 -9.22 -10.40
N MET A 62 -20.79 -10.33 -10.64
CA MET A 62 -19.39 -10.39 -10.98
C MET A 62 -19.23 -11.18 -12.27
N ASP A 63 -18.33 -10.74 -13.15
CA ASP A 63 -17.92 -11.57 -14.26
C ASP A 63 -17.39 -12.91 -13.75
N LEU A 64 -17.72 -14.00 -14.44
CA LEU A 64 -17.38 -15.36 -14.05
C LEU A 64 -15.88 -15.56 -13.86
N GLU A 65 -15.07 -14.96 -14.72
CA GLU A 65 -13.62 -15.06 -14.66
C GLU A 65 -13.08 -14.36 -13.40
N VAL A 66 -13.56 -13.14 -13.12
CA VAL A 66 -13.22 -12.39 -11.91
C VAL A 66 -13.70 -13.11 -10.66
N ALA A 67 -14.96 -13.59 -10.67
CA ALA A 67 -15.53 -14.33 -9.56
C ALA A 67 -14.70 -15.59 -9.24
N SER A 68 -14.19 -16.27 -10.25
CA SER A 68 -13.33 -17.47 -10.10
C SER A 68 -12.07 -17.17 -9.31
N GLU A 69 -11.37 -16.07 -9.58
CA GLU A 69 -10.16 -15.68 -8.84
C GLU A 69 -10.48 -15.35 -7.38
N PHE A 70 -11.55 -14.58 -7.14
CA PHE A 70 -11.98 -14.23 -5.78
C PHE A 70 -12.44 -15.45 -4.99
N VAL A 71 -13.17 -16.38 -5.60
CA VAL A 71 -13.60 -17.63 -4.97
C VAL A 71 -12.42 -18.53 -4.65
N THR A 72 -11.43 -18.63 -5.53
CA THR A 72 -10.21 -19.40 -5.29
C THR A 72 -9.46 -18.87 -4.06
N MET A 73 -9.31 -17.55 -3.95
CA MET A 73 -8.69 -16.94 -2.78
C MET A 73 -9.53 -17.16 -1.52
N ALA A 74 -10.86 -17.02 -1.59
CA ALA A 74 -11.75 -17.30 -0.46
C ALA A 74 -11.58 -18.73 0.04
N SER A 75 -11.48 -19.69 -0.88
CA SER A 75 -11.26 -21.10 -0.54
C SER A 75 -9.91 -21.32 0.15
N GLN A 76 -8.87 -20.64 -0.28
CA GLN A 76 -7.56 -20.68 0.36
C GLN A 76 -7.61 -20.11 1.78
N LEU A 77 -8.27 -18.99 1.97
CA LEU A 77 -8.45 -18.38 3.30
C LEU A 77 -9.26 -19.27 4.25
N VAL A 78 -10.33 -19.88 3.75
CA VAL A 78 -11.14 -20.85 4.51
C VAL A 78 -10.30 -22.06 4.90
N TYR A 79 -9.50 -22.59 3.98
CA TYR A 79 -8.60 -23.69 4.23
C TYR A 79 -7.61 -23.39 5.35
N ILE A 80 -6.92 -22.26 5.28
CA ILE A 80 -5.97 -21.82 6.32
C ILE A 80 -6.68 -21.69 7.67
N LYS A 81 -7.82 -21.01 7.72
CA LYS A 81 -8.59 -20.81 8.95
C LYS A 81 -9.00 -22.15 9.57
N THR A 82 -9.55 -23.06 8.76
CA THR A 82 -10.02 -24.36 9.22
C THR A 82 -8.90 -25.20 9.79
N ARG A 83 -7.77 -25.26 9.11
CA ARG A 83 -6.59 -26.00 9.56
C ARG A 83 -6.00 -25.40 10.85
N MET A 84 -5.92 -24.10 10.95
CA MET A 84 -5.44 -23.43 12.17
C MET A 84 -6.36 -23.65 13.37
N LEU A 85 -7.67 -23.77 13.17
CA LEU A 85 -8.63 -24.06 14.22
C LEU A 85 -8.56 -25.53 14.68
N LEU A 86 -8.27 -26.45 13.78
CA LEU A 86 -8.22 -27.88 14.08
C LEU A 86 -6.91 -28.30 14.74
N SER A 87 -5.81 -27.64 14.46
CA SER A 87 -4.50 -27.99 15.00
C SER A 87 -3.61 -26.77 15.17
N ILE A 88 -3.14 -26.55 16.39
CA ILE A 88 -2.24 -25.43 16.71
C ILE A 88 -0.85 -25.61 16.08
N HIS A 89 -0.49 -26.85 15.72
CA HIS A 89 0.81 -27.22 15.15
C HIS A 89 0.69 -27.81 13.74
N ASP A 90 -0.24 -27.31 12.95
CA ASP A 90 -0.39 -27.74 11.58
C ASP A 90 0.66 -27.07 10.68
N GLU A 91 1.71 -27.81 10.36
CA GLU A 91 2.81 -27.33 9.51
C GLU A 91 2.33 -26.94 8.11
N GLU A 92 1.30 -27.63 7.60
CA GLU A 92 0.73 -27.33 6.29
C GLU A 92 -0.01 -25.99 6.31
N ALA A 93 -0.81 -25.73 7.34
CA ALA A 93 -1.49 -24.44 7.50
C ALA A 93 -0.51 -23.30 7.68
N LEU A 94 0.57 -23.50 8.42
CA LEU A 94 1.64 -22.51 8.56
C LEU A 94 2.33 -22.24 7.23
N SER A 95 2.60 -23.27 6.44
CA SER A 95 3.19 -23.13 5.11
C SER A 95 2.27 -22.35 4.16
N GLU A 96 0.98 -22.66 4.14
CA GLU A 96 -0.01 -21.92 3.36
C GLU A 96 -0.11 -20.44 3.79
N MET A 97 -0.06 -20.19 5.10
CA MET A 97 -0.05 -18.84 5.64
C MET A 97 1.19 -18.07 5.21
N GLU A 98 2.36 -18.69 5.28
CA GLU A 98 3.61 -18.08 4.83
C GLU A 98 3.61 -17.76 3.35
N GLN A 99 3.06 -18.65 2.53
CA GLN A 99 2.90 -18.42 1.08
C GLN A 99 1.95 -17.25 0.80
N LEU A 100 0.85 -17.15 1.52
CA LEU A 100 -0.07 -16.03 1.42
C LEU A 100 0.62 -14.71 1.79
N ILE A 101 1.33 -14.67 2.89
CA ILE A 101 2.10 -13.51 3.34
C ILE A 101 3.13 -13.10 2.28
N ALA A 102 3.89 -14.05 1.76
CA ALA A 102 4.87 -13.80 0.70
C ALA A 102 4.23 -13.22 -0.56
N SER A 103 3.08 -13.76 -0.98
CA SER A 103 2.33 -13.26 -2.13
C SER A 103 1.81 -11.83 -1.93
N LEU A 104 1.33 -11.53 -0.72
CA LEU A 104 0.86 -10.18 -0.37
C LEU A 104 2.03 -9.17 -0.33
N GLU A 105 3.16 -9.55 0.23
CA GLU A 105 4.35 -8.69 0.28
C GLU A 105 4.90 -8.42 -1.12
N GLU A 106 4.94 -9.43 -1.98
CA GLU A 106 5.38 -9.28 -3.37
C GLU A 106 4.43 -8.36 -4.15
N HIS A 107 3.13 -8.56 -4.02
CA HIS A 107 2.13 -7.73 -4.68
C HIS A 107 2.24 -6.26 -4.23
N GLN A 108 2.37 -6.01 -2.94
CA GLN A 108 2.56 -4.67 -2.39
C GLN A 108 3.86 -4.02 -2.88
N ARG A 109 4.93 -4.79 -2.97
CA ARG A 109 6.21 -4.31 -3.49
C ARG A 109 6.09 -3.91 -4.96
N ASN A 110 5.41 -4.71 -5.76
CA ASN A 110 5.19 -4.43 -7.19
C ASN A 110 4.34 -3.18 -7.39
N GLU A 111 3.27 -3.02 -6.62
CA GLU A 111 2.46 -1.80 -6.65
C GLU A 111 3.25 -0.54 -6.26
N ASN A 112 4.04 -0.64 -5.20
CA ASN A 112 4.90 0.46 -4.77
C ASN A 112 5.96 0.81 -5.83
N TYR A 113 6.54 -0.19 -6.47
CA TYR A 113 7.48 0.00 -7.57
C TYR A 113 6.82 0.74 -8.75
N LEU A 114 5.62 0.34 -9.15
CA LEU A 114 4.88 1.00 -10.23
C LEU A 114 4.57 2.47 -9.88
N LYS A 115 4.12 2.73 -8.66
CA LYS A 115 3.88 4.10 -8.17
C LYS A 115 5.15 4.95 -8.18
N ILE A 116 6.28 4.40 -7.75
CA ILE A 116 7.59 5.08 -7.78
C ILE A 116 7.99 5.37 -9.23
N LYS A 117 7.83 4.40 -10.13
CA LYS A 117 8.15 4.56 -11.54
C LYS A 117 7.34 5.67 -12.21
N GLU A 118 6.07 5.82 -11.84
CA GLU A 118 5.21 6.91 -12.33
C GLU A 118 5.65 8.28 -11.82
N ILE A 119 6.14 8.36 -10.59
CA ILE A 119 6.57 9.61 -9.95
C ILE A 119 8.01 9.99 -10.38
N THR A 120 8.84 9.03 -10.75
CA THR A 120 10.25 9.24 -11.11
C THR A 120 10.46 10.36 -12.14
N PRO A 121 9.69 10.46 -13.24
CA PRO A 121 9.84 11.54 -14.20
C PRO A 121 9.55 12.93 -13.60
N LEU A 122 8.61 13.00 -12.68
CA LEU A 122 8.28 14.25 -11.98
C LEU A 122 9.39 14.68 -11.03
N LEU A 123 9.99 13.74 -10.32
CA LEU A 123 11.12 13.99 -9.43
C LEU A 123 12.37 14.40 -10.22
N ASP A 124 12.64 13.73 -11.33
CA ASP A 124 13.77 14.06 -12.20
C ASP A 124 13.63 15.47 -12.76
N ARG A 125 12.44 15.85 -13.20
CA ARG A 125 12.17 17.22 -13.68
C ARG A 125 12.35 18.25 -12.57
N ARG A 126 11.92 17.97 -11.34
CA ARG A 126 12.13 18.87 -10.20
C ARG A 126 13.60 18.96 -9.80
N TYR A 127 14.30 17.83 -9.84
CA TYR A 127 15.74 17.79 -9.55
C TYR A 127 16.55 18.55 -10.58
N SER A 128 16.25 18.39 -11.86
CA SER A 128 16.88 19.15 -12.96
C SER A 128 16.64 20.64 -12.80
N TYR A 129 15.42 21.03 -12.45
CA TYR A 129 15.08 22.42 -12.19
C TYR A 129 15.94 23.03 -11.06
N GLY A 130 16.19 22.28 -9.98
CA GLY A 130 17.05 22.72 -8.88
C GLY A 130 18.53 22.79 -9.24
N ARG A 131 19.00 22.04 -10.22
CA ARG A 131 20.40 22.06 -10.71
C ARG A 131 20.72 23.25 -11.60
N ASP A 132 19.72 23.81 -12.27
CA ASP A 132 19.89 24.95 -13.16
C ASP A 132 20.04 26.28 -12.41
N PHE A 133 19.81 26.28 -11.11
CA PHE A 133 20.07 27.43 -10.27
C PHE A 133 21.52 27.41 -9.77
N ILE A 134 22.32 28.32 -10.30
CA ILE A 134 23.67 28.58 -9.77
C ILE A 134 23.51 29.29 -8.45
N THR A 135 23.78 28.60 -7.35
CA THR A 135 23.85 29.23 -6.03
C THR A 135 25.05 30.18 -6.02
N LYS A 136 24.77 31.45 -5.71
CA LYS A 136 25.80 32.44 -5.47
C LYS A 136 26.73 31.95 -4.37
N VAL A 137 28.04 32.02 -4.60
CA VAL A 137 29.02 31.72 -3.56
C VAL A 137 28.72 32.57 -2.34
N PRO A 138 28.64 32.00 -1.12
CA PRO A 138 28.39 32.78 0.07
C PRO A 138 29.37 33.95 0.17
N GLU A 139 28.84 35.16 0.18
CA GLU A 139 29.68 36.34 0.48
C GLU A 139 30.15 36.21 1.92
N THR A 140 31.48 36.31 2.10
CA THR A 140 32.03 36.43 3.44
C THR A 140 31.55 37.74 4.02
N ILE A 141 30.65 37.66 4.98
CA ILE A 141 30.22 38.80 5.75
C ILE A 141 31.45 39.31 6.52
N GLN A 142 32.03 40.38 6.04
CA GLN A 142 33.04 41.04 6.83
C GLN A 142 32.37 41.66 8.04
N PRO A 143 32.75 41.31 9.27
CA PRO A 143 32.16 41.93 10.43
C PRO A 143 32.44 43.41 10.37
N ASP A 144 31.41 44.22 10.47
CA ASP A 144 31.49 45.65 10.46
C ASP A 144 32.44 46.10 11.59
N ARG A 145 33.52 46.76 11.23
CA ARG A 145 34.55 47.21 12.18
C ARG A 145 34.03 48.23 13.20
N THR A 146 32.83 48.72 13.01
CA THR A 146 32.21 49.69 13.91
C THR A 146 31.88 49.14 15.29
N TYR A 147 31.75 47.82 15.43
CA TYR A 147 31.45 47.18 16.73
C TYR A 147 32.70 46.94 17.61
N ALA A 148 33.89 47.09 17.09
CA ALA A 148 35.11 46.82 17.86
C ALA A 148 35.57 48.03 18.70
N MET A 149 34.90 49.18 18.56
CA MET A 149 35.38 50.42 19.19
C MET A 149 34.65 50.84 20.47
N SER A 150 33.67 50.08 20.94
CA SER A 150 32.85 50.53 22.09
C SER A 150 33.30 49.95 23.45
N THR A 151 34.39 49.21 23.49
CA THR A 151 34.89 48.60 24.75
C THR A 151 36.19 49.25 25.32
N THR A 152 36.69 50.29 24.70
CA THR A 152 37.84 51.03 25.22
C THR A 152 37.32 52.28 25.92
N GLY A 153 37.14 52.24 27.22
CA GLY A 153 36.93 53.44 27.99
C GLY A 153 36.13 53.23 29.24
N ARG A 154 36.67 52.47 30.17
CA ARG A 154 36.43 52.71 31.62
C ARG A 154 37.64 52.28 32.41
N THR A 155 38.43 53.19 32.66
CA THR A 155 39.24 53.23 33.88
C THR A 155 38.33 53.33 35.05
#